data_17d87ce7401d9cf28674deb48e687f8d
#
_entry.id   17d87ce7401d9cf28674deb48e687f8d
#
_cell.length_a   1.000
_cell.length_b   1.000
_cell.length_c   1.000
_cell.angle_alpha   90.00
_cell.angle_beta   90.00
_cell.angle_gamma   90.00
#
_symmetry.space_group_name_H-M   'P 1'
#
loop_
_entity.id
_entity.type
_entity.pdbx_description
1 polymer ?
#
loop_
_entity_poly.entity_id
_entity_poly.type
_entity_poly.pdbx_seq_one_letter_code
_entity_poly.pdbx_strand_id
1 'polypeptide(L)'
;PRVVRLCARDPARDVVLDGRRPHHTTDSQGTEAMDLETGERRDSTTEDLKRGLLFADALDMVEIINVMVAATDVPAHVRTIRHFALAFTQTSKPVRTGVLHAGEVPFIVELVKVVTGSDEFRPIFSAVDCTISPLMHDGPMTEACIELAKLRVPIMVYPMPLAGGTSPVTLGGTILLHNVEFLSGLVLFQAVNPGTPIIYGTGASQLDMHTGRYGGSADGNGLQLALLDIARF
;
A
#
# COMPACT_ATOMS: atom_id res chain seq x y z
N PRO A 1 -17.56 -5.02 -8.50
CA PRO A 1 -17.79 -6.15 -7.60
C PRO A 1 -17.31 -5.80 -6.19
N ARG A 2 -18.08 -6.24 -5.18
CA ARG A 2 -17.72 -6.02 -3.77
C ARG A 2 -16.64 -7.01 -3.27
N VAL A 3 -15.92 -7.63 -4.18
CA VAL A 3 -14.92 -8.65 -3.88
C VAL A 3 -13.67 -8.39 -4.69
N VAL A 4 -12.53 -8.33 -4.02
CA VAL A 4 -11.21 -8.22 -4.66
C VAL A 4 -10.38 -9.45 -4.28
N ARG A 5 -9.85 -10.13 -5.27
CA ARG A 5 -8.89 -11.22 -5.07
C ARG A 5 -7.47 -10.69 -5.19
N LEU A 6 -6.68 -10.88 -4.17
CA LEU A 6 -5.25 -10.64 -4.16
C LEU A 6 -4.55 -11.97 -4.41
N CYS A 7 -3.94 -12.11 -5.58
CA CYS A 7 -3.21 -13.32 -5.91
C CYS A 7 -1.83 -13.31 -5.25
N ALA A 8 -1.41 -14.48 -4.81
CA ALA A 8 -0.11 -14.76 -4.23
C ALA A 8 0.81 -15.46 -5.23
N ARG A 9 2.10 -15.55 -4.96
CA ARG A 9 3.02 -16.42 -5.70
C ARG A 9 2.58 -17.89 -5.57
N ASP A 10 2.24 -18.32 -4.36
CA ASP A 10 1.57 -19.60 -4.12
C ASP A 10 0.05 -19.39 -4.16
N PRO A 11 -0.68 -19.95 -5.15
CA PRO A 11 -2.13 -19.79 -5.25
C PRO A 11 -2.92 -20.29 -4.03
N ALA A 12 -2.36 -21.19 -3.23
CA ALA A 12 -2.99 -21.64 -1.99
C ALA A 12 -3.06 -20.53 -0.92
N ARG A 13 -2.28 -19.47 -1.08
CA ARG A 13 -2.23 -18.30 -0.21
C ARG A 13 -2.94 -17.06 -0.79
N ASP A 14 -3.72 -17.22 -1.84
CA ASP A 14 -4.55 -16.11 -2.36
C ASP A 14 -5.51 -15.60 -1.27
N VAL A 15 -5.67 -14.30 -1.23
CA VAL A 15 -6.57 -13.63 -0.26
C VAL A 15 -7.76 -13.03 -0.98
N VAL A 16 -8.94 -13.24 -0.43
CA VAL A 16 -10.20 -12.69 -0.95
C VAL A 16 -10.73 -11.65 0.01
N LEU A 17 -10.69 -10.40 -0.41
CA LEU A 17 -11.26 -9.27 0.33
C LEU A 17 -12.75 -9.16 0.00
N ASP A 18 -13.61 -9.73 0.83
CA ASP A 18 -15.07 -9.77 0.65
C ASP A 18 -15.86 -9.08 1.78
N GLY A 19 -15.13 -8.48 2.72
CA GLY A 19 -15.70 -7.80 3.89
C GLY A 19 -16.25 -8.71 4.98
N ARG A 20 -16.09 -10.04 4.88
CA ARG A 20 -16.64 -11.00 5.88
C ARG A 20 -15.75 -11.14 7.11
N ARG A 21 -14.46 -10.95 6.96
CA ARG A 21 -13.48 -11.01 8.05
C ARG A 21 -12.34 -10.01 7.86
N PRO A 22 -11.67 -9.61 8.94
CA PRO A 22 -10.44 -8.84 8.82
C PRO A 22 -9.30 -9.71 8.26
N HIS A 23 -8.38 -9.07 7.55
CA HIS A 23 -7.13 -9.65 7.09
C HIS A 23 -5.98 -8.82 7.67
N HIS A 24 -4.98 -9.49 8.23
CA HIS A 24 -3.84 -8.82 8.81
C HIS A 24 -2.76 -8.60 7.75
N THR A 25 -2.14 -7.44 7.82
CA THR A 25 -1.05 -7.04 6.94
C THR A 25 0.09 -6.45 7.76
N THR A 26 1.29 -6.49 7.21
CA THR A 26 2.42 -5.73 7.77
C THR A 26 2.22 -4.24 7.52
N ASP A 27 2.95 -3.40 8.26
CA ASP A 27 3.08 -1.98 8.00
C ASP A 27 3.93 -1.72 6.74
N SER A 28 4.05 -0.50 6.28
CA SER A 28 4.73 -0.20 5.02
C SER A 28 5.72 0.96 5.10
N GLN A 29 6.84 0.74 4.44
CA GLN A 29 7.85 1.69 3.98
C GLN A 29 8.44 2.66 5.01
N GLY A 30 8.79 2.17 6.20
CA GLY A 30 9.71 2.91 7.08
C GLY A 30 11.08 3.10 6.41
N THR A 31 11.71 4.24 6.62
CA THR A 31 13.07 4.52 6.14
C THR A 31 14.14 4.21 7.18
N GLU A 32 13.70 3.91 8.40
CA GLU A 32 14.55 3.61 9.54
C GLU A 32 14.22 2.25 10.13
N ALA A 33 15.20 1.63 10.71
CA ALA A 33 15.08 0.43 11.52
C ALA A 33 15.68 0.68 12.92
N MET A 34 15.11 0.02 13.92
CA MET A 34 15.69 0.00 15.25
C MET A 34 16.62 -1.21 15.39
N ASP A 35 17.84 -0.98 15.78
CA ASP A 35 18.73 -2.05 16.17
C ASP A 35 18.24 -2.66 17.50
N LEU A 36 17.95 -3.96 17.49
CA LEU A 36 17.33 -4.63 18.64
C LEU A 36 18.30 -4.85 19.81
N GLU A 37 19.60 -4.84 19.56
CA GLU A 37 20.62 -5.04 20.60
C GLU A 37 20.97 -3.73 21.29
N THR A 38 21.13 -2.66 20.50
CA THR A 38 21.55 -1.35 21.03
C THR A 38 20.37 -0.41 21.33
N GLY A 39 19.19 -0.64 20.72
CA GLY A 39 18.04 0.26 20.77
C GLY A 39 18.23 1.53 19.94
N GLU A 40 19.29 1.63 19.15
CA GLU A 40 19.56 2.79 18.31
C GLU A 40 18.74 2.75 17.00
N ARG A 41 18.29 3.92 16.56
CA ARG A 41 17.65 4.08 15.25
C ARG A 41 18.73 4.33 14.20
N ARG A 42 18.59 3.66 13.08
CA ARG A 42 19.48 3.78 11.92
C ARG A 42 18.69 3.66 10.62
N ASP A 43 19.29 4.07 9.52
CA ASP A 43 18.74 3.80 8.22
C ASP A 43 18.51 2.30 8.00
N SER A 44 17.36 1.97 7.39
CA SER A 44 17.03 0.59 7.07
C SER A 44 17.81 0.12 5.83
N THR A 45 18.10 -1.17 5.78
CA THR A 45 18.91 -1.79 4.73
C THR A 45 18.17 -2.88 3.99
N THR A 46 18.75 -3.35 2.90
CA THR A 46 18.28 -4.54 2.17
C THR A 46 18.13 -5.76 3.09
N GLU A 47 19.05 -5.93 4.05
CA GLU A 47 19.01 -7.08 4.98
C GLU A 47 17.85 -6.95 5.97
N ASP A 48 17.56 -5.73 6.45
CA ASP A 48 16.39 -5.49 7.32
C ASP A 48 15.10 -5.83 6.60
N LEU A 49 14.96 -5.39 5.35
CA LEU A 49 13.80 -5.73 4.52
C LEU A 49 13.68 -7.23 4.34
N LYS A 50 14.76 -7.92 4.00
CA LYS A 50 14.77 -9.37 3.80
C LYS A 50 14.36 -10.13 5.05
N ARG A 51 14.92 -9.76 6.22
CA ARG A 51 14.55 -10.37 7.50
C ARG A 51 13.09 -10.15 7.85
N GLY A 52 12.60 -8.91 7.64
CA GLY A 52 11.20 -8.59 7.86
C GLY A 52 10.25 -9.39 6.97
N LEU A 53 10.55 -9.53 5.68
CA LEU A 53 9.77 -10.32 4.74
C LEU A 53 9.72 -11.81 5.15
N LEU A 54 10.85 -12.40 5.50
CA LEU A 54 10.93 -13.79 5.96
C LEU A 54 10.16 -14.00 7.26
N PHE A 55 10.30 -13.07 8.20
CA PHE A 55 9.56 -13.12 9.47
C PHE A 55 8.06 -13.04 9.25
N ALA A 56 7.59 -12.09 8.44
CA ALA A 56 6.18 -11.94 8.14
C ALA A 56 5.60 -13.11 7.32
N ASP A 57 6.39 -13.73 6.43
CA ASP A 57 5.96 -14.93 5.70
C ASP A 57 5.75 -16.13 6.65
N ALA A 58 6.55 -16.24 7.70
CA ALA A 58 6.44 -17.30 8.70
C ALA A 58 5.22 -17.14 9.66
N LEU A 59 4.60 -15.96 9.71
CA LEU A 59 3.46 -15.69 10.60
C LEU A 59 2.14 -16.02 9.89
N ASP A 60 1.45 -17.07 10.27
CA ASP A 60 0.19 -17.49 9.62
C ASP A 60 -0.91 -16.42 9.67
N MET A 61 -0.95 -15.60 10.74
CA MET A 61 -1.93 -14.52 10.86
C MET A 61 -1.69 -13.36 9.88
N VAL A 62 -0.47 -13.16 9.40
CA VAL A 62 -0.15 -12.12 8.41
C VAL A 62 -0.44 -12.68 7.03
N GLU A 63 -1.48 -12.19 6.39
CA GLU A 63 -1.95 -12.74 5.11
C GLU A 63 -1.49 -11.92 3.90
N ILE A 64 -1.22 -10.63 4.08
CA ILE A 64 -0.79 -9.71 3.04
C ILE A 64 0.50 -9.03 3.49
N ILE A 65 1.52 -9.03 2.65
CA ILE A 65 2.82 -8.47 2.96
C ILE A 65 2.97 -7.11 2.31
N ASN A 66 3.12 -6.05 3.11
CA ASN A 66 3.65 -4.79 2.62
C ASN A 66 5.19 -4.80 2.72
N VAL A 67 5.85 -4.02 1.87
CA VAL A 67 7.29 -3.75 1.99
C VAL A 67 7.50 -2.86 3.22
N MET A 68 7.91 -3.46 4.34
CA MET A 68 7.90 -2.82 5.67
C MET A 68 8.93 -1.71 5.82
N VAL A 69 10.10 -1.90 5.23
CA VAL A 69 11.17 -0.91 5.28
C VAL A 69 11.81 -0.73 3.91
N ALA A 70 12.31 0.46 3.64
CA ALA A 70 13.03 0.76 2.42
C ALA A 70 14.46 0.21 2.50
N ALA A 71 14.96 -0.34 1.40
CA ALA A 71 16.37 -0.70 1.26
C ALA A 71 17.17 0.58 0.91
N THR A 72 17.53 1.40 1.92
CA THR A 72 18.16 2.70 1.68
C THR A 72 19.61 2.58 1.19
N ASP A 73 20.23 1.42 1.37
CA ASP A 73 21.53 1.03 0.82
C ASP A 73 21.49 0.75 -0.70
N VAL A 74 20.30 0.77 -1.31
CA VAL A 74 20.11 0.62 -2.76
C VAL A 74 19.88 2.00 -3.42
N PRO A 75 20.52 2.30 -4.58
CA PRO A 75 20.28 3.54 -5.30
C PRO A 75 18.79 3.78 -5.58
N ALA A 76 18.34 5.04 -5.39
CA ALA A 76 16.91 5.38 -5.42
C ALA A 76 16.20 4.93 -6.72
N HIS A 77 16.85 5.07 -7.88
CA HIS A 77 16.28 4.79 -9.21
C HIS A 77 16.05 3.29 -9.50
N VAL A 78 16.58 2.37 -8.68
CA VAL A 78 16.35 0.92 -8.81
C VAL A 78 15.75 0.31 -7.54
N ARG A 79 15.54 1.12 -6.51
CA ARG A 79 15.09 0.66 -5.20
C ARG A 79 13.73 -0.02 -5.24
N THR A 80 12.76 0.55 -5.94
CA THR A 80 11.41 -0.03 -6.08
C THR A 80 11.48 -1.42 -6.72
N ILE A 81 12.24 -1.57 -7.81
CA ILE A 81 12.42 -2.86 -8.50
C ILE A 81 13.09 -3.87 -7.55
N ARG A 82 14.08 -3.43 -6.77
CA ARG A 82 14.74 -4.26 -5.76
C ARG A 82 13.77 -4.71 -4.67
N HIS A 83 12.87 -3.84 -4.21
CA HIS A 83 11.83 -4.19 -3.25
C HIS A 83 10.92 -5.30 -3.78
N PHE A 84 10.44 -5.17 -5.02
CA PHE A 84 9.63 -6.20 -5.66
C PHE A 84 10.39 -7.53 -5.82
N ALA A 85 11.63 -7.49 -6.29
CA ALA A 85 12.45 -8.69 -6.44
C ALA A 85 12.63 -9.43 -5.11
N LEU A 86 12.90 -8.69 -4.02
CA LEU A 86 13.01 -9.27 -2.68
C LEU A 86 11.66 -9.81 -2.20
N ALA A 87 10.59 -9.03 -2.30
CA ALA A 87 9.28 -9.47 -1.84
C ALA A 87 8.83 -10.73 -2.59
N PHE A 88 8.93 -10.77 -3.91
CA PHE A 88 8.52 -11.93 -4.70
C PHE A 88 9.37 -13.18 -4.47
N THR A 89 10.61 -13.04 -4.01
CA THR A 89 11.49 -14.19 -3.71
C THR A 89 11.42 -14.65 -2.26
N GLN A 90 11.18 -13.74 -1.31
CA GLN A 90 11.21 -14.04 0.12
C GLN A 90 9.84 -14.40 0.71
N THR A 91 8.73 -14.06 0.04
CA THR A 91 7.39 -14.45 0.49
C THR A 91 6.62 -15.21 -0.57
N SER A 92 5.72 -16.09 -0.14
CA SER A 92 4.74 -16.77 -0.97
C SER A 92 3.35 -16.13 -0.94
N LYS A 93 3.15 -15.12 -0.09
CA LYS A 93 1.89 -14.40 0.15
C LYS A 93 1.68 -13.26 -0.85
N PRO A 94 0.45 -12.70 -0.96
CA PRO A 94 0.21 -11.50 -1.75
C PRO A 94 1.05 -10.32 -1.26
N VAL A 95 1.67 -9.60 -2.18
CA VAL A 95 2.49 -8.42 -1.89
C VAL A 95 1.69 -7.15 -2.14
N ARG A 96 1.91 -6.12 -1.32
CA ARG A 96 1.39 -4.76 -1.54
C ARG A 96 2.52 -3.75 -1.40
N THR A 97 2.67 -2.87 -2.38
CA THR A 97 3.63 -1.77 -2.27
C THR A 97 3.34 -0.69 -3.32
N GLY A 98 3.88 0.52 -3.13
CA GLY A 98 3.82 1.59 -4.11
C GLY A 98 4.78 1.34 -5.28
N VAL A 99 4.39 1.77 -6.47
CA VAL A 99 5.25 1.91 -7.66
C VAL A 99 5.44 3.40 -7.90
N LEU A 100 6.67 3.88 -7.83
CA LEU A 100 6.96 5.31 -7.77
C LEU A 100 7.00 5.98 -9.14
N HIS A 101 7.25 5.21 -10.21
CA HIS A 101 7.37 5.74 -11.57
C HIS A 101 6.81 4.76 -12.60
N ALA A 102 6.10 5.26 -13.61
CA ALA A 102 5.53 4.43 -14.68
C ALA A 102 6.59 3.63 -15.45
N GLY A 103 7.80 4.14 -15.58
CA GLY A 103 8.94 3.44 -16.22
C GLY A 103 9.39 2.17 -15.50
N GLU A 104 8.98 1.96 -14.22
CA GLU A 104 9.30 0.76 -13.45
C GLU A 104 8.34 -0.40 -13.78
N VAL A 105 7.12 -0.10 -14.26
CA VAL A 105 6.05 -1.08 -14.48
C VAL A 105 6.48 -2.23 -15.42
N PRO A 106 7.13 -1.99 -16.57
CA PRO A 106 7.56 -3.08 -17.44
C PRO A 106 8.52 -4.07 -16.74
N PHE A 107 9.45 -3.57 -15.93
CA PHE A 107 10.39 -4.42 -15.18
C PHE A 107 9.69 -5.24 -14.10
N ILE A 108 8.69 -4.67 -13.42
CA ILE A 108 7.88 -5.37 -12.41
C ILE A 108 7.06 -6.48 -13.08
N VAL A 109 6.48 -6.21 -14.25
CA VAL A 109 5.76 -7.23 -15.04
C VAL A 109 6.66 -8.41 -15.39
N GLU A 110 7.86 -8.14 -15.86
CA GLU A 110 8.84 -9.20 -16.18
C GLU A 110 9.28 -9.97 -14.91
N LEU A 111 9.49 -9.29 -13.79
CA LEU A 111 9.77 -9.96 -12.52
C LEU A 111 8.64 -10.92 -12.13
N VAL A 112 7.37 -10.51 -12.29
CA VAL A 112 6.21 -11.38 -12.00
C VAL A 112 6.24 -12.62 -12.90
N LYS A 113 6.47 -12.48 -14.19
CA LYS A 113 6.56 -13.61 -15.13
C LYS A 113 7.67 -14.59 -14.74
N VAL A 114 8.87 -14.08 -14.46
CA VAL A 114 10.01 -14.90 -14.04
C VAL A 114 9.69 -15.67 -12.77
N VAL A 115 9.12 -15.01 -11.75
CA VAL A 115 8.86 -15.61 -10.43
C VAL A 115 7.70 -16.62 -10.48
N THR A 116 6.72 -16.40 -11.35
CA THR A 116 5.59 -17.32 -11.54
C THR A 116 5.89 -18.44 -12.53
N GLY A 117 6.99 -18.34 -13.30
CA GLY A 117 7.33 -19.28 -14.35
C GLY A 117 6.33 -19.29 -15.51
N SER A 118 5.66 -18.20 -15.77
CA SER A 118 4.62 -18.05 -16.78
C SER A 118 4.86 -16.85 -17.68
N ASP A 119 4.72 -17.02 -18.98
CA ASP A 119 4.76 -15.91 -19.94
C ASP A 119 3.50 -15.03 -19.86
N GLU A 120 2.41 -15.55 -19.31
CA GLU A 120 1.18 -14.83 -19.09
C GLU A 120 1.27 -14.05 -17.76
N PHE A 121 1.03 -12.73 -17.83
CA PHE A 121 1.04 -11.87 -16.65
C PHE A 121 -0.17 -12.14 -15.75
N ARG A 122 0.07 -12.54 -14.53
CA ARG A 122 -0.92 -12.63 -13.45
C ARG A 122 -0.44 -11.77 -12.28
N PRO A 123 -1.13 -10.71 -11.88
CA PRO A 123 -0.66 -9.85 -10.80
C PRO A 123 -0.65 -10.61 -9.46
N ILE A 124 0.53 -10.84 -8.90
CA ILE A 124 0.74 -11.42 -7.56
C ILE A 124 0.99 -10.33 -6.51
N PHE A 125 0.62 -9.10 -6.84
CA PHE A 125 0.73 -7.94 -5.98
C PHE A 125 -0.46 -7.00 -6.19
N SER A 126 -0.64 -6.09 -5.24
CA SER A 126 -1.50 -4.92 -5.38
C SER A 126 -0.67 -3.65 -5.23
N ALA A 127 -1.01 -2.63 -6.01
CA ALA A 127 -0.37 -1.33 -5.94
C ALA A 127 -1.05 -0.44 -4.90
N VAL A 128 -0.32 0.58 -4.45
CA VAL A 128 -0.85 1.66 -3.62
C VAL A 128 -0.72 2.96 -4.39
N ASP A 129 -1.80 3.73 -4.43
CA ASP A 129 -1.84 5.11 -4.92
C ASP A 129 -2.13 6.03 -3.75
N CYS A 130 -1.12 6.72 -3.26
CA CYS A 130 -1.26 7.69 -2.17
C CYS A 130 -1.58 9.06 -2.74
N THR A 131 -2.67 9.65 -2.28
CA THR A 131 -2.95 11.06 -2.59
C THR A 131 -2.09 11.98 -1.70
N ILE A 132 -1.85 13.17 -2.19
CA ILE A 132 -1.22 14.27 -1.44
C ILE A 132 -2.32 15.21 -0.94
N SER A 133 -2.76 15.00 0.30
CA SER A 133 -3.82 15.84 0.88
C SER A 133 -3.33 17.29 1.12
N PRO A 134 -4.15 18.30 0.79
CA PRO A 134 -5.51 18.21 0.28
C PRO A 134 -5.60 18.15 -1.26
N LEU A 135 -6.43 17.25 -1.77
CA LEU A 135 -6.98 17.26 -3.13
C LEU A 135 -5.95 17.19 -4.27
N MET A 136 -4.81 16.54 -4.05
CA MET A 136 -3.80 16.30 -5.10
C MET A 136 -3.52 14.82 -5.28
N HIS A 137 -3.22 14.42 -6.51
CA HIS A 137 -2.59 13.15 -6.81
C HIS A 137 -1.07 13.30 -6.86
N ASP A 138 -0.34 12.28 -6.41
CA ASP A 138 1.09 12.17 -6.69
C ASP A 138 1.27 11.79 -8.16
N GLY A 139 1.70 12.75 -9.00
CA GLY A 139 1.78 12.56 -10.44
C GLY A 139 2.52 11.28 -10.84
N PRO A 140 3.81 11.10 -10.48
CA PRO A 140 4.58 9.92 -10.85
C PRO A 140 3.98 8.59 -10.38
N MET A 141 3.48 8.52 -9.13
CA MET A 141 2.85 7.32 -8.59
C MET A 141 1.52 7.02 -9.27
N THR A 142 0.70 8.05 -9.49
CA THR A 142 -0.58 7.91 -10.18
C THR A 142 -0.40 7.50 -11.64
N GLU A 143 0.60 8.01 -12.35
CA GLU A 143 0.97 7.56 -13.70
C GLU A 143 1.35 6.07 -13.71
N ALA A 144 2.13 5.61 -12.73
CA ALA A 144 2.45 4.19 -12.58
C ALA A 144 1.19 3.35 -12.35
N CYS A 145 0.29 3.82 -11.48
CA CYS A 145 -0.98 3.16 -11.22
C CYS A 145 -1.93 3.14 -12.44
N ILE A 146 -1.87 4.16 -13.32
CA ILE A 146 -2.58 4.14 -14.61
C ILE A 146 -2.10 2.98 -15.49
N GLU A 147 -0.77 2.78 -15.61
CA GLU A 147 -0.23 1.65 -16.37
C GLU A 147 -0.61 0.30 -15.75
N LEU A 148 -0.60 0.21 -14.41
CA LEU A 148 -1.03 -0.98 -13.69
C LEU A 148 -2.54 -1.25 -13.81
N ALA A 149 -3.38 -0.21 -13.87
CA ALA A 149 -4.81 -0.33 -14.11
C ALA A 149 -5.12 -0.96 -15.48
N LYS A 150 -4.36 -0.63 -16.53
CA LYS A 150 -4.47 -1.26 -17.86
C LYS A 150 -4.26 -2.77 -17.79
N LEU A 151 -3.44 -3.23 -16.84
CA LEU A 151 -3.13 -4.64 -16.59
C LEU A 151 -4.05 -5.29 -15.54
N ARG A 152 -5.07 -4.57 -15.05
CA ARG A 152 -6.01 -5.01 -13.99
C ARG A 152 -5.32 -5.40 -12.67
N VAL A 153 -4.16 -4.83 -12.37
CA VAL A 153 -3.55 -4.95 -11.05
C VAL A 153 -4.48 -4.29 -10.03
N PRO A 154 -4.80 -4.95 -8.90
CA PRO A 154 -5.57 -4.32 -7.84
C PRO A 154 -4.86 -3.07 -7.29
N ILE A 155 -5.56 -1.96 -7.17
CA ILE A 155 -5.01 -0.69 -6.68
C ILE A 155 -5.72 -0.30 -5.39
N MET A 156 -4.96 -0.06 -4.35
CA MET A 156 -5.44 0.57 -3.13
C MET A 156 -5.25 2.09 -3.24
N VAL A 157 -6.34 2.82 -3.41
CA VAL A 157 -6.32 4.28 -3.29
C VAL A 157 -6.27 4.62 -1.80
N TYR A 158 -5.21 5.30 -1.37
CA TYR A 158 -4.85 5.45 0.04
C TYR A 158 -4.68 6.92 0.43
N PRO A 159 -5.78 7.67 0.62
CA PRO A 159 -5.70 9.03 1.12
C PRO A 159 -5.21 9.09 2.57
N MET A 160 -4.38 10.09 2.87
CA MET A 160 -3.78 10.29 4.18
C MET A 160 -4.04 11.71 4.73
N PRO A 161 -5.28 12.22 4.73
CA PRO A 161 -5.55 13.55 5.28
C PRO A 161 -5.32 13.55 6.79
N LEU A 162 -4.71 14.63 7.26
CA LEU A 162 -4.36 14.83 8.66
C LEU A 162 -5.24 15.94 9.25
N ALA A 163 -6.18 15.58 10.10
CA ALA A 163 -7.10 16.52 10.73
C ALA A 163 -6.33 17.60 11.52
N GLY A 164 -6.55 18.86 11.19
CA GLY A 164 -5.80 20.00 11.75
C GLY A 164 -4.46 20.29 11.08
N GLY A 165 -4.04 19.47 10.12
CA GLY A 165 -2.83 19.68 9.31
C GLY A 165 -3.15 19.84 7.84
N THR A 166 -3.38 18.73 7.13
CA THR A 166 -3.67 18.71 5.69
C THR A 166 -5.16 18.54 5.38
N SER A 167 -6.02 18.59 6.39
CA SER A 167 -7.47 18.57 6.27
C SER A 167 -8.10 19.47 7.36
N PRO A 168 -9.41 19.77 7.26
CA PRO A 168 -10.10 20.48 8.31
C PRO A 168 -9.93 19.81 9.68
N VAL A 169 -9.92 20.61 10.76
CA VAL A 169 -9.76 20.10 12.13
C VAL A 169 -10.94 19.21 12.56
N THR A 170 -12.11 19.39 11.94
CA THR A 170 -13.30 18.60 12.25
C THR A 170 -13.22 17.22 11.62
N LEU A 171 -13.60 16.17 12.36
CA LEU A 171 -13.60 14.80 11.84
C LEU A 171 -14.48 14.65 10.58
N GLY A 172 -15.68 15.27 10.58
CA GLY A 172 -16.56 15.28 9.41
C GLY A 172 -15.92 15.92 8.17
N GLY A 173 -15.19 17.03 8.35
CA GLY A 173 -14.44 17.66 7.25
C GLY A 173 -13.32 16.80 6.72
N THR A 174 -12.60 16.11 7.60
CA THR A 174 -11.54 15.18 7.22
C THR A 174 -12.12 13.93 6.49
N ILE A 175 -13.23 13.39 6.96
CA ILE A 175 -13.95 12.29 6.30
C ILE A 175 -14.39 12.70 4.90
N LEU A 176 -14.95 13.88 4.73
CA LEU A 176 -15.38 14.39 3.43
C LEU A 176 -14.20 14.51 2.48
N LEU A 177 -13.10 15.14 2.92
CA LEU A 177 -11.89 15.30 2.12
C LEU A 177 -11.33 13.95 1.68
N HIS A 178 -11.16 13.02 2.63
CA HIS A 178 -10.71 11.66 2.36
C HIS A 178 -11.55 10.99 1.28
N ASN A 179 -12.88 11.06 1.43
CA ASN A 179 -13.77 10.39 0.48
C ASN A 179 -13.74 11.02 -0.92
N VAL A 180 -13.56 12.34 -1.01
CA VAL A 180 -13.38 13.03 -2.30
C VAL A 180 -12.09 12.57 -2.98
N GLU A 181 -10.98 12.50 -2.25
CA GLU A 181 -9.70 12.02 -2.77
C GLU A 181 -9.79 10.55 -3.21
N PHE A 182 -10.40 9.68 -2.40
CA PHE A 182 -10.64 8.29 -2.79
C PHE A 182 -11.48 8.18 -4.07
N LEU A 183 -12.63 8.89 -4.13
CA LEU A 183 -13.53 8.85 -5.29
C LEU A 183 -12.86 9.39 -6.56
N SER A 184 -11.97 10.38 -6.45
CA SER A 184 -11.23 10.88 -7.60
C SER A 184 -10.31 9.80 -8.20
N GLY A 185 -9.57 9.05 -7.37
CA GLY A 185 -8.76 7.91 -7.81
C GLY A 185 -9.62 6.77 -8.37
N LEU A 186 -10.74 6.45 -7.71
CA LEU A 186 -11.68 5.45 -8.21
C LEU A 186 -12.17 5.79 -9.64
N VAL A 187 -12.64 7.03 -9.86
CA VAL A 187 -13.11 7.48 -11.18
C VAL A 187 -11.99 7.43 -12.19
N LEU A 188 -10.79 7.90 -11.83
CA LEU A 188 -9.63 7.89 -12.72
C LEU A 188 -9.31 6.47 -13.20
N PHE A 189 -9.13 5.52 -12.29
CA PHE A 189 -8.74 4.16 -12.68
C PHE A 189 -9.87 3.37 -13.38
N GLN A 190 -11.13 3.64 -13.05
CA GLN A 190 -12.27 3.08 -13.80
C GLN A 190 -12.39 3.69 -15.21
N ALA A 191 -12.02 4.95 -15.40
CA ALA A 191 -11.99 5.57 -16.72
C ALA A 191 -10.85 5.00 -17.60
N VAL A 192 -9.70 4.64 -16.98
CA VAL A 192 -8.58 3.99 -17.68
C VAL A 192 -8.94 2.57 -18.13
N ASN A 193 -9.48 1.77 -17.22
CA ASN A 193 -9.86 0.39 -17.52
C ASN A 193 -11.04 -0.03 -16.64
N PRO A 194 -12.27 -0.02 -17.18
CA PRO A 194 -13.46 -0.39 -16.41
C PRO A 194 -13.35 -1.79 -15.79
N GLY A 195 -13.64 -1.88 -14.50
CA GLY A 195 -13.55 -3.12 -13.73
C GLY A 195 -12.18 -3.39 -13.13
N THR A 196 -11.22 -2.46 -13.20
CA THR A 196 -10.00 -2.52 -12.39
C THR A 196 -10.36 -2.67 -10.91
N PRO A 197 -9.82 -3.68 -10.19
CA PRO A 197 -10.12 -3.85 -8.78
C PRO A 197 -9.56 -2.69 -7.94
N ILE A 198 -10.43 -1.98 -7.22
CA ILE A 198 -10.05 -0.87 -6.35
C ILE A 198 -10.31 -1.23 -4.89
N ILE A 199 -9.34 -0.96 -4.04
CA ILE A 199 -9.41 -1.18 -2.60
C ILE A 199 -9.53 0.19 -1.92
N TYR A 200 -10.53 0.33 -1.05
CA TYR A 200 -10.68 1.52 -0.22
C TYR A 200 -9.62 1.51 0.87
N GLY A 201 -8.63 2.39 0.78
CA GLY A 201 -7.57 2.54 1.76
C GLY A 201 -7.74 3.80 2.60
N THR A 202 -7.14 3.84 3.77
CA THR A 202 -7.07 5.04 4.60
C THR A 202 -5.83 5.08 5.47
N GLY A 203 -5.11 6.19 5.42
CA GLY A 203 -4.11 6.61 6.38
C GLY A 203 -4.54 7.88 7.12
N ALA A 204 -5.83 8.21 7.07
CA ALA A 204 -6.35 9.39 7.74
C ALA A 204 -6.09 9.33 9.25
N SER A 205 -5.66 10.45 9.82
CA SER A 205 -5.35 10.56 11.24
C SER A 205 -5.55 11.99 11.74
N GLN A 206 -5.14 12.25 12.96
CA GLN A 206 -5.19 13.55 13.58
C GLN A 206 -3.79 14.05 13.89
N LEU A 207 -3.54 15.35 13.68
CA LEU A 207 -2.33 16.01 14.11
C LEU A 207 -2.46 16.38 15.59
N ASP A 208 -1.49 15.93 16.39
CA ASP A 208 -1.35 16.48 17.73
C ASP A 208 -0.77 17.89 17.63
N MET A 209 -1.62 18.89 17.90
CA MET A 209 -1.25 20.31 17.77
C MET A 209 -0.21 20.77 18.80
N HIS A 210 0.00 20.02 19.88
CA HIS A 210 1.02 20.36 20.89
C HIS A 210 2.39 19.81 20.53
N THR A 211 2.44 18.62 19.97
CA THR A 211 3.71 17.92 19.70
C THR A 211 4.07 17.88 18.23
N GLY A 212 3.13 18.20 17.33
CA GLY A 212 3.28 18.06 15.88
C GLY A 212 3.34 16.60 15.42
N ARG A 213 2.98 15.65 16.29
CA ARG A 213 3.04 14.22 15.96
C ARG A 213 1.83 13.78 15.15
N TYR A 214 2.08 12.85 14.24
CA TYR A 214 1.06 12.14 13.49
C TYR A 214 0.53 10.96 14.29
N GLY A 215 -0.79 10.81 14.33
CA GLY A 215 -1.46 9.61 14.85
C GLY A 215 -1.45 9.45 16.37
N GLY A 216 -1.97 8.33 16.81
CA GLY A 216 -1.90 7.89 18.21
C GLY A 216 -3.00 8.43 19.13
N SER A 217 -4.02 9.12 18.62
CA SER A 217 -5.18 9.55 19.40
C SER A 217 -6.37 8.57 19.30
N ALA A 218 -7.21 8.52 20.33
CA ALA A 218 -8.48 7.80 20.28
C ALA A 218 -9.40 8.31 19.16
N ASP A 219 -9.38 9.62 18.90
CA ASP A 219 -10.17 10.26 17.84
C ASP A 219 -9.67 9.84 16.44
N GLY A 220 -8.36 9.64 16.24
CA GLY A 220 -7.79 9.10 15.01
C GLY A 220 -8.30 7.69 14.71
N ASN A 221 -8.42 6.84 15.73
CA ASN A 221 -9.01 5.50 15.57
C ASN A 221 -10.51 5.58 15.24
N GLY A 222 -11.24 6.50 15.88
CA GLY A 222 -12.65 6.77 15.57
C GLY A 222 -12.85 7.23 14.13
N LEU A 223 -11.95 8.06 13.60
CA LEU A 223 -11.95 8.52 12.21
C LEU A 223 -11.79 7.33 11.24
N GLN A 224 -10.84 6.43 11.50
CA GLN A 224 -10.63 5.27 10.65
C GLN A 224 -11.84 4.32 10.66
N LEU A 225 -12.48 4.11 11.81
CA LEU A 225 -13.70 3.30 11.90
C LEU A 225 -14.86 3.92 11.11
N ALA A 226 -15.05 5.23 11.18
CA ALA A 226 -16.06 5.95 10.41
C ALA A 226 -15.82 5.82 8.88
N LEU A 227 -14.56 5.87 8.45
CA LEU A 227 -14.19 5.67 7.04
C LEU A 227 -14.44 4.22 6.58
N LEU A 228 -14.23 3.23 7.44
CA LEU A 228 -14.58 1.85 7.13
C LEU A 228 -16.09 1.66 6.97
N ASP A 229 -16.91 2.37 7.75
CA ASP A 229 -18.36 2.33 7.58
C ASP A 229 -18.79 2.95 6.24
N ILE A 230 -18.18 4.06 5.82
CA ILE A 230 -18.41 4.65 4.50
C ILE A 230 -18.01 3.68 3.38
N ALA A 231 -16.90 2.96 3.52
CA ALA A 231 -16.45 2.00 2.51
C ALA A 231 -17.44 0.84 2.27
N ARG A 232 -18.39 0.62 3.18
CA ARG A 232 -19.43 -0.43 3.06
C ARG A 232 -20.63 0.01 2.22
N PHE A 233 -20.81 1.31 1.97
CA PHE A 233 -21.86 1.85 1.10
C PHE A 233 -21.44 1.88 -0.37
#